data_0a46ac87d67b7006877f7a0ec2022bde
#
_entry.id   0a46ac87d67b7006877f7a0ec2022bde
#
_cell.length_a   1.000
_cell.length_b   1.000
_cell.length_c   1.000
_cell.angle_alpha   90.00
_cell.angle_beta   90.00
_cell.angle_gamma   90.00
#
_symmetry.space_group_name_H-M   'P 1'
#
loop_
_entity.id
_entity.type
_entity.pdbx_description
1 polymer ?
#
loop_
_entity_poly.entity_id
_entity_poly.type
_entity_poly.pdbx_seq_one_letter_code
_entity_poly.pdbx_strand_id
1 'polypeptide(L)'
;MLSRPWQAPVSKIKEETMKRKCILLVLLCFMVIMLFPSVPALAEDTHYTYTYDWWGLNRESPDAYEANTSITGDKLGIGDFLNPQGFFVRDNLIYVCDTGNNRIVVIEKADGVYRLKEVITEFTGETDINTFSGPMDIFVTGKGEFYICDTENQRVVHLNANWELVKELVRPADETVDQESSFYPQKVVVDSSGRAVVLVKNYNKGFVEYKNTGEFSGFIGANEVKFNMIDYIWKRFATKEQRAQMETFVPTEYNNLALDKDEFIYCTTSVFKERELQNDKAKPIRKLNAMGTDILVRNGEYPPIGDLMWGNAAGVSGASKFVDVTAMDNDTYFVIDRTRGRIFGYDFQGNLLYAFGSLGNRLGYFNYPTALEHMDNNLLVLDSGNVSITVFSLTQYGQLINDALMEYKRGNYDTSAAYWEEVLTQNGNYDLAYIGIGRSLLRQGNYKKAMEYFKLKYDEENYSKAFQLYRKQWIEEKIGWIVGIFFTIIILPSLIGFVKKIKREVEEE
;
A
#
# COMPACT_ATOMS: atom_id res chain seq x y z
N MET A 1 -64.50 -28.35 -75.52
CA MET A 1 -64.18 -28.25 -74.10
C MET A 1 -62.79 -27.70 -74.03
N LEU A 2 -62.70 -26.37 -73.73
CA LEU A 2 -61.37 -25.66 -73.66
C LEU A 2 -60.94 -25.62 -72.19
N SER A 3 -59.85 -26.21 -71.87
CA SER A 3 -59.20 -26.19 -70.55
C SER A 3 -58.60 -24.81 -70.27
N ARG A 4 -58.99 -24.16 -69.17
CA ARG A 4 -58.41 -22.92 -68.69
C ARG A 4 -57.04 -23.23 -68.04
N PRO A 5 -55.97 -22.42 -68.26
CA PRO A 5 -54.71 -22.56 -67.54
C PRO A 5 -54.84 -22.08 -66.08
N TRP A 6 -54.27 -22.83 -65.19
CA TRP A 6 -54.17 -22.59 -63.75
C TRP A 6 -53.28 -21.37 -63.47
N GLN A 7 -53.83 -20.26 -63.00
CA GLN A 7 -53.07 -19.11 -62.54
C GLN A 7 -52.85 -19.28 -61.04
N ALA A 8 -51.62 -19.40 -60.63
CA ALA A 8 -51.27 -19.38 -59.20
C ALA A 8 -51.63 -18.03 -58.56
N PRO A 9 -52.14 -18.00 -57.34
CA PRO A 9 -52.58 -16.77 -56.71
C PRO A 9 -51.41 -15.79 -56.46
N VAL A 10 -51.55 -14.55 -56.94
CA VAL A 10 -50.57 -13.45 -56.90
C VAL A 10 -50.07 -13.18 -55.47
N SER A 11 -50.78 -13.58 -54.42
CA SER A 11 -50.39 -13.48 -53.03
C SER A 11 -49.19 -14.37 -52.66
N LYS A 12 -49.10 -15.62 -53.19
CA LYS A 12 -47.98 -16.54 -52.91
C LYS A 12 -46.66 -16.04 -53.52
N ILE A 13 -46.72 -15.45 -54.72
CA ILE A 13 -45.52 -14.93 -55.40
C ILE A 13 -44.97 -13.71 -54.68
N LYS A 14 -45.82 -12.85 -54.14
CA LYS A 14 -45.39 -11.68 -53.29
C LYS A 14 -44.75 -12.15 -51.97
N GLU A 15 -45.32 -13.17 -51.35
CA GLU A 15 -44.79 -13.72 -50.09
C GLU A 15 -43.42 -14.40 -50.27
N GLU A 16 -43.22 -15.19 -51.31
CA GLU A 16 -41.90 -15.78 -51.62
C GLU A 16 -40.86 -14.71 -52.00
N THR A 17 -41.26 -13.67 -52.74
CA THR A 17 -40.35 -12.59 -53.10
C THR A 17 -39.94 -11.77 -51.87
N MET A 18 -40.83 -11.60 -50.89
CA MET A 18 -40.54 -10.92 -49.62
C MET A 18 -39.60 -11.76 -48.72
N LYS A 19 -39.83 -13.09 -48.65
CA LYS A 19 -38.97 -14.03 -47.93
C LYS A 19 -37.56 -14.04 -48.54
N ARG A 20 -37.42 -14.07 -49.89
CA ARG A 20 -36.13 -13.98 -50.57
C ARG A 20 -35.40 -12.64 -50.29
N LYS A 21 -36.11 -11.53 -50.28
CA LYS A 21 -35.54 -10.20 -49.94
C LYS A 21 -35.08 -10.15 -48.49
N CYS A 22 -35.83 -10.70 -47.55
CA CYS A 22 -35.42 -10.79 -46.15
C CYS A 22 -34.16 -11.67 -45.96
N ILE A 23 -34.12 -12.82 -46.63
CA ILE A 23 -32.93 -13.70 -46.59
C ILE A 23 -31.71 -13.01 -47.20
N LEU A 24 -31.87 -12.29 -48.32
CA LEU A 24 -30.80 -11.54 -48.96
C LEU A 24 -30.27 -10.39 -48.05
N LEU A 25 -31.22 -9.73 -47.33
CA LEU A 25 -30.86 -8.68 -46.37
C LEU A 25 -30.11 -9.20 -45.15
N VAL A 26 -30.51 -10.37 -44.64
CA VAL A 26 -29.84 -11.06 -43.53
C VAL A 26 -28.43 -11.53 -43.99
N LEU A 27 -28.31 -12.08 -45.19
CA LEU A 27 -27.00 -12.48 -45.78
C LEU A 27 -26.11 -11.28 -46.02
N LEU A 28 -26.67 -10.14 -46.45
CA LEU A 28 -25.91 -8.88 -46.62
C LEU A 28 -25.46 -8.32 -45.27
N CYS A 29 -26.29 -8.35 -44.25
CA CYS A 29 -25.89 -7.96 -42.87
C CYS A 29 -24.79 -8.88 -42.32
N PHE A 30 -24.88 -10.18 -42.55
CA PHE A 30 -23.84 -11.15 -42.17
C PHE A 30 -22.52 -10.93 -42.93
N MET A 31 -22.60 -10.60 -44.22
CA MET A 31 -21.45 -10.25 -45.04
C MET A 31 -20.79 -8.95 -44.61
N VAL A 32 -21.59 -7.94 -44.20
CA VAL A 32 -21.08 -6.68 -43.66
C VAL A 32 -20.43 -6.89 -42.28
N ILE A 33 -21.00 -7.75 -41.42
CA ILE A 33 -20.36 -8.11 -40.12
C ILE A 33 -19.03 -8.85 -40.32
N MET A 34 -18.92 -9.70 -41.37
CA MET A 34 -17.69 -10.42 -41.69
C MET A 34 -16.63 -9.52 -42.36
N LEU A 35 -17.02 -8.37 -42.92
CA LEU A 35 -16.10 -7.39 -43.54
C LEU A 35 -15.51 -6.40 -42.54
N PHE A 36 -16.09 -6.28 -41.34
CA PHE A 36 -15.37 -5.62 -40.25
C PHE A 36 -14.33 -6.63 -39.75
N PRO A 37 -13.01 -6.34 -39.91
CA PRO A 37 -12.02 -7.11 -39.21
C PRO A 37 -12.44 -7.08 -37.74
N SER A 38 -12.56 -8.26 -37.13
CA SER A 38 -12.58 -8.34 -35.68
C SER A 38 -11.36 -7.55 -35.22
N VAL A 39 -11.56 -6.31 -34.79
CA VAL A 39 -10.53 -5.60 -34.03
C VAL A 39 -10.22 -6.62 -32.94
N PRO A 40 -9.00 -7.21 -32.88
CA PRO A 40 -8.66 -7.98 -31.69
C PRO A 40 -8.98 -7.00 -30.58
N ALA A 41 -9.86 -7.36 -29.67
CA ALA A 41 -9.88 -6.74 -28.38
C ALA A 41 -8.46 -6.97 -27.90
N LEU A 42 -7.60 -5.96 -28.05
CA LEU A 42 -6.35 -5.89 -27.33
C LEU A 42 -6.85 -6.04 -25.90
N ALA A 43 -6.68 -7.23 -25.32
CA ALA A 43 -6.81 -7.41 -23.89
C ALA A 43 -5.93 -6.27 -23.37
N GLU A 44 -6.56 -5.28 -22.79
CA GLU A 44 -5.88 -4.16 -22.19
C GLU A 44 -4.84 -4.79 -21.30
N ASP A 45 -3.56 -4.58 -21.62
CA ASP A 45 -2.48 -5.18 -20.86
C ASP A 45 -2.64 -4.60 -19.45
N THR A 46 -3.23 -5.39 -18.55
CA THR A 46 -3.56 -4.94 -17.20
C THR A 46 -2.31 -4.74 -16.34
N HIS A 47 -1.14 -5.04 -16.90
CA HIS A 47 0.15 -4.80 -16.29
C HIS A 47 0.71 -3.46 -16.76
N TYR A 48 0.48 -2.43 -15.98
CA TYR A 48 1.10 -1.11 -16.17
C TYR A 48 1.39 -0.50 -14.81
N THR A 49 2.44 0.30 -14.76
CA THR A 49 2.73 1.17 -13.62
C THR A 49 1.88 2.42 -13.71
N TYR A 50 1.26 2.82 -12.62
CA TYR A 50 0.45 4.02 -12.54
C TYR A 50 0.64 4.76 -11.21
N THR A 51 0.22 6.01 -11.22
CA THR A 51 0.02 6.86 -10.04
C THR A 51 -1.39 7.45 -10.08
N TYR A 52 -1.78 8.20 -9.05
CA TYR A 52 -3.04 8.95 -9.06
C TYR A 52 -2.82 10.40 -9.49
N ASP A 53 -3.76 10.92 -10.29
CA ASP A 53 -3.89 12.36 -10.43
C ASP A 53 -4.72 12.97 -9.27
N TRP A 54 -4.86 14.30 -9.30
CA TRP A 54 -5.69 15.01 -8.32
C TRP A 54 -7.12 14.49 -8.19
N TRP A 55 -7.65 13.86 -9.23
CA TRP A 55 -9.02 13.35 -9.25
C TRP A 55 -9.12 11.88 -8.79
N GLY A 56 -8.03 11.26 -8.38
CA GLY A 56 -7.95 9.85 -8.00
C GLY A 56 -8.05 8.90 -9.19
N LEU A 57 -7.80 9.38 -10.40
CA LEU A 57 -7.78 8.56 -11.59
C LEU A 57 -6.36 8.01 -11.82
N ASN A 58 -6.30 6.75 -12.23
CA ASN A 58 -5.04 6.11 -12.58
C ASN A 58 -4.41 6.81 -13.80
N ARG A 59 -3.17 7.23 -13.65
CA ARG A 59 -2.35 7.80 -14.73
C ARG A 59 -1.16 6.90 -14.95
N GLU A 60 -1.05 6.42 -16.18
CA GLU A 60 0.10 5.62 -16.61
C GLU A 60 1.41 6.36 -16.32
N SER A 61 2.39 5.62 -15.84
CA SER A 61 3.69 6.11 -15.41
C SER A 61 4.77 5.17 -15.94
N PRO A 62 6.00 5.65 -16.22
CA PRO A 62 7.13 4.77 -16.44
C PRO A 62 7.29 3.79 -15.30
N ASP A 63 7.83 2.61 -15.59
CA ASP A 63 8.06 1.58 -14.58
C ASP A 63 9.08 2.05 -13.55
N ALA A 64 8.67 2.11 -12.29
CA ALA A 64 9.56 2.39 -11.17
C ALA A 64 10.31 1.12 -10.71
N TYR A 65 9.72 -0.04 -10.96
CA TYR A 65 10.31 -1.36 -10.73
C TYR A 65 10.05 -2.27 -11.92
N GLU A 66 11.05 -3.05 -12.28
CA GLU A 66 10.99 -4.06 -13.33
C GLU A 66 11.22 -5.46 -12.76
N ALA A 67 10.38 -6.41 -13.15
CA ALA A 67 10.53 -7.81 -12.77
C ALA A 67 11.67 -8.45 -13.58
N ASN A 68 12.76 -8.83 -12.90
CA ASN A 68 13.98 -9.31 -13.59
C ASN A 68 14.11 -10.82 -13.59
N THR A 69 13.75 -11.47 -12.49
CA THR A 69 13.94 -12.91 -12.35
C THR A 69 12.91 -13.52 -11.42
N SER A 70 12.74 -14.82 -11.56
CA SER A 70 11.91 -15.65 -10.69
C SER A 70 12.76 -16.78 -10.12
N ILE A 71 12.71 -16.95 -8.82
CA ILE A 71 13.37 -18.03 -8.06
C ILE A 71 12.32 -19.10 -7.80
N THR A 72 12.58 -20.33 -8.26
CA THR A 72 11.71 -21.49 -8.04
C THR A 72 12.50 -22.61 -7.42
N GLY A 73 11.82 -23.53 -6.71
CA GLY A 73 12.48 -24.70 -6.12
C GLY A 73 13.17 -25.57 -7.17
N ASP A 74 12.61 -25.67 -8.36
CA ASP A 74 13.21 -26.38 -9.50
C ASP A 74 14.56 -25.78 -9.91
N LYS A 75 14.63 -24.44 -10.05
CA LYS A 75 15.90 -23.74 -10.37
C LYS A 75 16.95 -23.90 -9.27
N LEU A 76 16.53 -24.12 -8.03
CA LEU A 76 17.39 -24.39 -6.90
C LEU A 76 17.78 -25.87 -6.77
N GLY A 77 17.17 -26.77 -7.56
CA GLY A 77 17.44 -28.21 -7.53
C GLY A 77 16.83 -28.96 -6.34
N ILE A 78 15.81 -28.39 -5.68
CA ILE A 78 15.18 -28.95 -4.47
C ILE A 78 13.75 -29.45 -4.71
N GLY A 79 13.29 -29.51 -5.96
CA GLY A 79 11.88 -29.69 -6.32
C GLY A 79 11.03 -28.47 -6.00
N ASP A 80 9.79 -28.48 -6.45
CA ASP A 80 8.90 -27.34 -6.29
C ASP A 80 8.67 -26.96 -4.81
N PHE A 81 8.51 -25.67 -4.54
CA PHE A 81 7.90 -25.24 -3.30
C PHE A 81 6.46 -25.76 -3.20
N LEU A 82 5.98 -26.00 -2.01
CA LEU A 82 4.61 -26.42 -1.79
C LEU A 82 3.92 -25.45 -0.83
N ASN A 83 2.97 -24.66 -1.35
CA ASN A 83 2.22 -23.68 -0.55
C ASN A 83 3.12 -22.81 0.35
N PRO A 84 4.18 -22.18 -0.16
CA PRO A 84 5.05 -21.34 0.64
C PRO A 84 4.28 -20.11 1.13
N GLN A 85 4.42 -19.75 2.42
CA GLN A 85 3.58 -18.71 3.04
C GLN A 85 4.36 -17.46 3.46
N GLY A 86 5.56 -17.62 3.98
CA GLY A 86 6.38 -16.52 4.46
C GLY A 86 7.83 -16.65 4.05
N PHE A 87 8.54 -15.55 4.04
CA PHE A 87 9.98 -15.51 3.89
C PHE A 87 10.53 -14.25 4.55
N PHE A 88 11.82 -14.25 4.82
CA PHE A 88 12.55 -13.14 5.41
C PHE A 88 13.88 -12.92 4.69
N VAL A 89 14.27 -11.68 4.56
CA VAL A 89 15.53 -11.30 3.95
C VAL A 89 16.48 -10.72 5.02
N ARG A 90 17.69 -11.27 5.10
CA ARG A 90 18.77 -10.71 5.92
C ARG A 90 20.05 -10.68 5.11
N ASP A 91 20.62 -9.49 4.93
CA ASP A 91 21.82 -9.27 4.10
C ASP A 91 21.62 -9.84 2.69
N ASN A 92 22.44 -10.81 2.29
CA ASN A 92 22.33 -11.49 0.99
C ASN A 92 21.60 -12.85 1.06
N LEU A 93 20.92 -13.14 2.16
CA LEU A 93 20.21 -14.41 2.40
C LEU A 93 18.69 -14.21 2.40
N ILE A 94 18.01 -15.17 1.78
CA ILE A 94 16.56 -15.29 1.77
C ILE A 94 16.20 -16.60 2.48
N TYR A 95 15.37 -16.52 3.50
CA TYR A 95 14.88 -17.66 4.28
C TYR A 95 13.41 -17.88 3.94
N VAL A 96 13.07 -18.98 3.31
CA VAL A 96 11.72 -19.28 2.81
C VAL A 96 11.07 -20.35 3.65
N CYS A 97 9.90 -20.07 4.19
CA CYS A 97 9.03 -21.07 4.79
C CYS A 97 8.30 -21.83 3.68
N ASP A 98 8.83 -22.98 3.29
CA ASP A 98 8.21 -23.91 2.36
C ASP A 98 7.20 -24.77 3.12
N THR A 99 6.07 -24.14 3.47
CA THR A 99 5.10 -24.56 4.48
C THR A 99 4.57 -25.95 4.26
N GLY A 100 4.16 -26.26 3.00
CA GLY A 100 3.59 -27.56 2.68
C GLY A 100 4.63 -28.70 2.64
N ASN A 101 5.92 -28.37 2.48
CA ASN A 101 7.02 -29.32 2.56
C ASN A 101 7.66 -29.41 3.96
N ASN A 102 7.14 -28.67 4.94
CA ASN A 102 7.63 -28.66 6.34
C ASN A 102 9.13 -28.36 6.44
N ARG A 103 9.64 -27.39 5.66
CA ARG A 103 11.06 -27.06 5.62
C ARG A 103 11.31 -25.56 5.51
N ILE A 104 12.49 -25.13 5.93
CA ILE A 104 13.03 -23.79 5.65
C ILE A 104 14.08 -23.92 4.55
N VAL A 105 13.97 -23.12 3.51
CA VAL A 105 14.94 -23.08 2.40
C VAL A 105 15.73 -21.80 2.50
N VAL A 106 17.06 -21.91 2.58
CA VAL A 106 17.97 -20.77 2.64
C VAL A 106 18.62 -20.58 1.27
N ILE A 107 18.42 -19.39 0.71
CA ILE A 107 18.91 -19.01 -0.62
C ILE A 107 19.90 -17.87 -0.44
N GLU A 108 21.04 -17.97 -1.11
CA GLU A 108 22.08 -16.94 -1.10
C GLU A 108 22.12 -16.20 -2.45
N LYS A 109 22.18 -14.87 -2.39
CA LYS A 109 22.49 -14.02 -3.55
C LYS A 109 24.00 -13.80 -3.61
N ALA A 110 24.67 -14.38 -4.59
CA ALA A 110 26.09 -14.19 -4.84
C ALA A 110 26.30 -13.83 -6.31
N ASP A 111 27.07 -12.77 -6.58
CA ASP A 111 27.37 -12.28 -7.94
C ASP A 111 26.10 -12.04 -8.79
N GLY A 112 25.02 -11.57 -8.16
CA GLY A 112 23.74 -11.32 -8.81
C GLY A 112 22.92 -12.59 -9.11
N VAL A 113 23.39 -13.76 -8.71
CA VAL A 113 22.73 -15.06 -8.93
C VAL A 113 22.22 -15.59 -7.59
N TYR A 114 21.00 -16.12 -7.60
CA TYR A 114 20.38 -16.78 -6.45
C TYR A 114 20.69 -18.27 -6.48
N ARG A 115 21.27 -18.81 -5.41
CA ARG A 115 21.68 -20.22 -5.28
C ARG A 115 21.16 -20.80 -3.98
N LEU A 116 20.87 -22.08 -3.99
CA LEU A 116 20.58 -22.82 -2.76
C LEU A 116 21.81 -22.79 -1.86
N LYS A 117 21.62 -22.38 -0.60
CA LYS A 117 22.63 -22.50 0.46
C LYS A 117 22.40 -23.77 1.28
N GLU A 118 21.20 -23.93 1.82
CA GLU A 118 20.84 -25.08 2.64
C GLU A 118 19.32 -25.31 2.69
N VAL A 119 18.93 -26.51 3.12
CA VAL A 119 17.52 -26.86 3.38
C VAL A 119 17.45 -27.46 4.79
N ILE A 120 16.62 -26.88 5.64
CA ILE A 120 16.46 -27.25 7.04
C ILE A 120 15.11 -27.90 7.23
N THR A 121 15.09 -29.16 7.64
CA THR A 121 13.87 -29.94 7.94
C THR A 121 13.73 -30.24 9.43
N GLU A 122 14.83 -30.15 10.16
CA GLU A 122 14.90 -30.42 11.60
C GLU A 122 15.93 -29.51 12.27
N PHE A 123 15.83 -29.35 13.56
CA PHE A 123 16.78 -28.62 14.41
C PHE A 123 17.21 -29.48 15.60
N THR A 124 18.25 -29.08 16.32
CA THR A 124 18.77 -29.83 17.47
C THR A 124 18.38 -29.17 18.79
N GLY A 125 18.32 -29.93 19.88
CA GLY A 125 18.03 -29.43 21.23
C GLY A 125 17.11 -30.37 22.03
N GLU A 126 16.84 -29.97 23.26
CA GLU A 126 15.97 -30.76 24.19
C GLU A 126 14.50 -30.36 23.93
N THR A 127 13.80 -31.12 23.09
CA THR A 127 12.36 -30.98 22.81
C THR A 127 11.78 -32.32 22.37
N ASP A 128 10.48 -32.51 22.58
CA ASP A 128 9.76 -33.72 22.13
C ASP A 128 9.63 -33.77 20.60
N ILE A 129 9.63 -32.60 19.93
CA ILE A 129 9.46 -32.47 18.48
C ILE A 129 10.54 -31.54 17.94
N ASN A 130 11.48 -32.08 17.18
CA ASN A 130 12.60 -31.35 16.58
C ASN A 130 12.42 -31.08 15.07
N THR A 131 11.24 -31.34 14.54
CA THR A 131 10.87 -31.07 13.13
C THR A 131 9.83 -29.97 13.04
N PHE A 132 9.75 -29.31 11.89
CA PHE A 132 8.73 -28.33 11.61
C PHE A 132 7.43 -28.98 11.13
N SER A 133 6.30 -28.35 11.43
CA SER A 133 4.99 -28.70 10.88
C SER A 133 4.24 -27.42 10.47
N GLY A 134 4.10 -27.22 9.16
CA GLY A 134 3.46 -26.05 8.59
C GLY A 134 4.14 -24.72 9.00
N PRO A 135 5.46 -24.55 8.83
CA PRO A 135 6.12 -23.28 9.16
C PRO A 135 5.55 -22.16 8.30
N MET A 136 4.98 -21.12 8.94
CA MET A 136 4.28 -20.02 8.23
C MET A 136 5.17 -18.79 8.05
N ASP A 137 6.07 -18.52 8.99
CA ASP A 137 6.89 -17.33 8.98
C ASP A 137 8.23 -17.55 9.69
N ILE A 138 9.22 -16.77 9.32
CA ILE A 138 10.55 -16.76 9.92
C ILE A 138 11.05 -15.33 10.08
N PHE A 139 11.63 -15.03 11.21
CA PHE A 139 12.35 -13.78 11.47
C PHE A 139 13.79 -14.08 11.85
N VAL A 140 14.74 -13.34 11.27
CA VAL A 140 16.17 -13.49 11.57
C VAL A 140 16.67 -12.24 12.27
N THR A 141 17.19 -12.40 13.48
CA THR A 141 17.74 -11.28 14.26
C THR A 141 19.08 -10.79 13.71
N GLY A 142 19.52 -9.60 14.12
CA GLY A 142 20.85 -9.09 13.78
C GLY A 142 22.02 -9.95 14.31
N LYS A 143 21.75 -10.90 15.22
CA LYS A 143 22.71 -11.88 15.74
C LYS A 143 22.71 -13.19 14.96
N GLY A 144 21.84 -13.33 13.94
CA GLY A 144 21.68 -14.56 13.18
C GLY A 144 20.85 -15.62 13.90
N GLU A 145 20.07 -15.26 14.93
CA GLU A 145 19.15 -16.16 15.61
C GLU A 145 17.80 -16.18 14.85
N PHE A 146 17.14 -17.33 14.85
CA PHE A 146 15.91 -17.56 14.09
C PHE A 146 14.71 -17.67 15.01
N TYR A 147 13.61 -17.00 14.66
CA TYR A 147 12.29 -17.21 15.26
C TYR A 147 11.36 -17.71 14.16
N ILE A 148 10.81 -18.92 14.32
CA ILE A 148 10.02 -19.58 13.28
C ILE A 148 8.63 -19.89 13.84
N CYS A 149 7.60 -19.42 13.15
CA CYS A 149 6.21 -19.80 13.44
C CYS A 149 5.97 -21.23 12.97
N ASP A 150 6.16 -22.20 13.88
CA ASP A 150 5.92 -23.63 13.68
C ASP A 150 4.44 -23.92 13.98
N THR A 151 3.58 -23.49 13.04
CA THR A 151 2.17 -23.20 13.26
C THR A 151 1.35 -24.41 13.64
N GLU A 152 1.51 -25.53 12.92
CA GLU A 152 0.73 -26.74 13.20
C GLU A 152 1.22 -27.44 14.49
N ASN A 153 2.47 -27.21 14.91
CA ASN A 153 2.98 -27.59 16.23
C ASN A 153 2.59 -26.58 17.32
N GLN A 154 1.84 -25.53 17.01
CA GLN A 154 1.30 -24.53 17.93
C GLN A 154 2.38 -23.83 18.78
N ARG A 155 3.52 -23.47 18.18
CA ARG A 155 4.63 -22.82 18.86
C ARG A 155 5.38 -21.86 17.92
N VAL A 156 6.15 -20.96 18.50
CA VAL A 156 7.26 -20.27 17.82
C VAL A 156 8.55 -20.84 18.38
N VAL A 157 9.41 -21.40 17.55
CA VAL A 157 10.72 -21.90 17.95
C VAL A 157 11.78 -20.82 17.81
N HIS A 158 12.55 -20.57 18.85
CA HIS A 158 13.74 -19.71 18.83
C HIS A 158 14.98 -20.58 18.74
N LEU A 159 15.71 -20.44 17.64
CA LEU A 159 16.94 -21.19 17.37
C LEU A 159 18.14 -20.24 17.32
N ASN A 160 19.29 -20.72 17.71
CA ASN A 160 20.55 -19.98 17.51
C ASN A 160 21.05 -20.09 16.04
N ALA A 161 22.16 -19.45 15.74
CA ALA A 161 22.76 -19.44 14.40
C ALA A 161 23.18 -20.84 13.87
N ASN A 162 23.25 -21.86 14.72
CA ASN A 162 23.59 -23.24 14.37
C ASN A 162 22.35 -24.13 14.26
N TRP A 163 21.14 -23.55 14.23
CA TRP A 163 19.86 -24.27 14.26
C TRP A 163 19.67 -25.14 15.53
N GLU A 164 20.20 -24.68 16.67
CA GLU A 164 19.99 -25.32 17.97
C GLU A 164 18.89 -24.59 18.75
N LEU A 165 18.01 -25.33 19.39
CA LEU A 165 16.88 -24.79 20.16
C LEU A 165 17.38 -23.99 21.37
N VAL A 166 16.94 -22.74 21.45
CA VAL A 166 17.16 -21.87 22.61
C VAL A 166 15.93 -21.92 23.53
N LYS A 167 14.74 -21.78 22.94
CA LYS A 167 13.44 -21.84 23.67
C LYS A 167 12.28 -21.98 22.70
N GLU A 168 11.12 -22.30 23.26
CA GLU A 168 9.83 -22.30 22.58
C GLU A 168 8.92 -21.22 23.17
N LEU A 169 8.21 -20.48 22.30
CA LEU A 169 7.12 -19.59 22.70
C LEU A 169 5.82 -20.31 22.38
N VAL A 170 5.07 -20.61 23.42
CA VAL A 170 3.81 -21.36 23.34
C VAL A 170 2.65 -20.50 23.83
N ARG A 171 1.43 -21.02 23.74
CA ARG A 171 0.24 -20.34 24.26
C ARG A 171 0.48 -19.90 25.71
N PRO A 172 0.31 -18.59 26.01
CA PRO A 172 0.48 -18.09 27.37
C PRO A 172 -0.52 -18.73 28.35
N ALA A 173 -0.04 -19.19 29.48
CA ALA A 173 -0.86 -19.67 30.60
C ALA A 173 -1.30 -18.47 31.46
N ASP A 174 -2.06 -17.55 30.86
CA ASP A 174 -2.54 -16.31 31.49
C ASP A 174 -4.06 -16.23 31.36
N GLU A 175 -4.74 -15.72 32.39
CA GLU A 175 -6.20 -15.59 32.41
C GLU A 175 -6.77 -14.64 31.34
N THR A 176 -5.93 -13.74 30.82
CA THR A 176 -6.32 -12.84 29.72
C THR A 176 -6.34 -13.56 28.36
N VAL A 177 -5.75 -14.75 28.27
CA VAL A 177 -5.72 -15.59 27.06
C VAL A 177 -6.80 -16.65 27.17
N ASP A 178 -7.59 -16.80 26.11
CA ASP A 178 -8.58 -17.90 26.07
C ASP A 178 -7.85 -19.24 26.03
N GLN A 179 -7.96 -20.00 27.11
CA GLN A 179 -7.26 -21.28 27.29
C GLN A 179 -7.86 -22.43 26.45
N GLU A 180 -9.06 -22.22 25.86
CA GLU A 180 -9.68 -23.22 24.97
C GLU A 180 -9.28 -22.94 23.50
N SER A 181 -8.77 -21.74 23.19
CA SER A 181 -8.33 -21.40 21.84
C SER A 181 -7.02 -22.09 21.47
N SER A 182 -6.90 -22.52 20.21
CA SER A 182 -5.64 -23.04 19.67
C SER A 182 -4.64 -21.91 19.42
N PHE A 183 -3.36 -22.21 19.61
CA PHE A 183 -2.28 -21.27 19.37
C PHE A 183 -1.65 -21.52 17.98
N TYR A 184 -2.14 -20.79 16.95
CA TYR A 184 -1.61 -20.89 15.59
C TYR A 184 -0.84 -19.61 15.23
N PRO A 185 0.47 -19.52 15.56
CA PRO A 185 1.29 -18.36 15.21
C PRO A 185 1.45 -18.28 13.70
N GLN A 186 1.23 -17.09 13.14
CA GLN A 186 1.29 -16.86 11.70
C GLN A 186 2.45 -15.94 11.29
N LYS A 187 2.80 -14.97 12.13
CA LYS A 187 3.88 -14.02 11.89
C LYS A 187 4.61 -13.73 13.21
N VAL A 188 5.90 -13.47 13.11
CA VAL A 188 6.72 -13.11 14.26
C VAL A 188 7.74 -12.03 13.87
N VAL A 189 7.91 -11.05 14.74
CA VAL A 189 9.04 -10.09 14.67
C VAL A 189 9.68 -9.99 16.05
N VAL A 190 10.97 -9.63 16.05
CA VAL A 190 11.74 -9.53 17.30
C VAL A 190 12.57 -8.25 17.25
N ASP A 191 12.42 -7.41 18.27
CA ASP A 191 13.18 -6.16 18.37
C ASP A 191 14.61 -6.40 18.91
N SER A 192 15.42 -5.35 18.92
CA SER A 192 16.82 -5.40 19.40
C SER A 192 16.97 -5.78 20.87
N SER A 193 15.90 -5.61 21.67
CA SER A 193 15.87 -6.04 23.09
C SER A 193 15.60 -7.53 23.25
N GLY A 194 15.23 -8.23 22.16
CA GLY A 194 14.82 -9.64 22.15
C GLY A 194 13.36 -9.86 22.52
N ARG A 195 12.53 -8.80 22.52
CA ARG A 195 11.09 -8.89 22.72
C ARG A 195 10.46 -9.41 21.44
N ALA A 196 9.73 -10.52 21.52
CA ALA A 196 9.05 -11.11 20.39
C ALA A 196 7.57 -10.70 20.36
N VAL A 197 7.12 -10.26 19.19
CA VAL A 197 5.72 -9.91 18.92
C VAL A 197 5.17 -10.89 17.90
N VAL A 198 4.11 -11.60 18.26
CA VAL A 198 3.58 -12.73 17.49
C VAL A 198 2.14 -12.46 17.09
N LEU A 199 1.85 -12.57 15.81
CA LEU A 199 0.49 -12.62 15.28
C LEU A 199 -0.02 -14.06 15.39
N VAL A 200 -1.09 -14.26 16.15
CA VAL A 200 -1.75 -15.55 16.33
C VAL A 200 -3.13 -15.50 15.70
N LYS A 201 -3.46 -16.52 14.91
CA LYS A 201 -4.77 -16.62 14.23
C LYS A 201 -5.92 -16.65 15.25
N ASN A 202 -6.98 -15.91 14.95
CA ASN A 202 -8.19 -15.80 15.77
C ASN A 202 -7.97 -15.13 17.15
N TYR A 203 -6.83 -14.45 17.38
CA TYR A 203 -6.61 -13.66 18.60
C TYR A 203 -7.01 -12.20 18.35
N ASN A 204 -8.22 -11.83 18.78
CA ASN A 204 -8.82 -10.50 18.55
C ASN A 204 -8.27 -9.39 19.49
N LYS A 205 -7.26 -9.68 20.27
CA LYS A 205 -6.65 -8.75 21.24
C LYS A 205 -5.41 -8.03 20.71
N GLY A 206 -5.12 -8.17 19.44
CA GLY A 206 -3.88 -7.67 18.81
C GLY A 206 -2.80 -8.77 18.78
N PHE A 207 -1.56 -8.36 18.90
CA PHE A 207 -0.39 -9.25 18.87
C PHE A 207 -0.04 -9.71 20.26
N VAL A 208 0.41 -10.96 20.38
CA VAL A 208 0.93 -11.53 21.64
C VAL A 208 2.38 -11.10 21.81
N GLU A 209 2.71 -10.51 22.95
CA GLU A 209 4.05 -10.05 23.26
C GLU A 209 4.74 -10.97 24.28
N TYR A 210 5.97 -11.36 23.97
CA TYR A 210 6.85 -12.11 24.85
C TYR A 210 8.11 -11.32 25.16
N LYS A 211 8.54 -11.36 26.43
CA LYS A 211 9.84 -10.83 26.84
C LYS A 211 10.98 -11.66 26.23
N ASN A 212 12.19 -11.12 26.27
CA ASN A 212 13.38 -11.88 25.89
C ASN A 212 13.55 -13.20 26.68
N THR A 213 13.00 -13.31 27.89
CA THR A 213 12.99 -14.56 28.66
C THR A 213 12.07 -15.64 28.08
N GLY A 214 11.14 -15.30 27.17
CA GLY A 214 10.07 -16.15 26.66
C GLY A 214 8.79 -16.06 27.49
N GLU A 215 8.77 -15.26 28.57
CA GLU A 215 7.58 -15.02 29.35
C GLU A 215 6.60 -14.11 28.61
N PHE A 216 5.31 -14.42 28.75
CA PHE A 216 4.24 -13.54 28.24
C PHE A 216 4.31 -12.16 28.91
N SER A 217 4.24 -11.10 28.11
CA SER A 217 4.25 -9.71 28.56
C SER A 217 2.87 -9.07 28.49
N GLY A 218 2.08 -9.43 27.50
CA GLY A 218 0.76 -8.84 27.27
C GLY A 218 0.34 -8.87 25.80
N PHE A 219 -0.61 -7.99 25.47
CA PHE A 219 -1.05 -7.77 24.10
C PHE A 219 -0.71 -6.35 23.66
N ILE A 220 -0.26 -6.19 22.41
CA ILE A 220 0.05 -4.89 21.78
C ILE A 220 -0.81 -4.69 20.54
N GLY A 221 -1.18 -3.43 20.27
CA GLY A 221 -1.92 -3.07 19.05
C GLY A 221 -3.36 -3.54 19.03
N ALA A 222 -3.98 -3.79 20.18
CA ALA A 222 -5.39 -4.12 20.25
C ALA A 222 -6.23 -3.08 19.51
N ASN A 223 -7.10 -3.52 18.61
CA ASN A 223 -8.03 -2.64 17.94
C ASN A 223 -8.97 -2.02 18.97
N GLU A 224 -9.14 -0.69 18.94
CA GLU A 224 -10.16 -0.03 19.74
C GLU A 224 -11.54 -0.56 19.37
N VAL A 225 -12.17 -1.27 20.29
CA VAL A 225 -13.59 -1.59 20.18
C VAL A 225 -14.34 -0.28 20.37
N LYS A 226 -14.73 0.37 19.27
CA LYS A 226 -15.61 1.55 19.36
C LYS A 226 -16.96 1.11 19.91
N PHE A 227 -17.15 1.36 21.20
CA PHE A 227 -18.38 1.07 21.91
C PHE A 227 -19.50 1.95 21.33
N ASN A 228 -20.40 1.35 20.57
CA ASN A 228 -21.59 2.04 20.08
C ASN A 228 -22.68 1.94 21.16
N MET A 229 -22.95 3.05 21.84
CA MET A 229 -23.94 3.10 22.90
C MET A 229 -25.36 2.72 22.40
N ILE A 230 -25.67 3.01 21.14
CA ILE A 230 -26.94 2.65 20.50
C ILE A 230 -27.04 1.14 20.35
N ASP A 231 -26.00 0.47 19.87
CA ASP A 231 -25.94 -1.00 19.73
C ASP A 231 -26.02 -1.70 21.08
N TYR A 232 -25.41 -1.11 22.12
CA TYR A 232 -25.49 -1.64 23.49
C TYR A 232 -26.93 -1.54 24.04
N ILE A 233 -27.61 -0.42 23.82
CA ILE A 233 -28.99 -0.22 24.25
C ILE A 233 -29.91 -1.18 23.50
N TRP A 234 -29.75 -1.31 22.17
CA TRP A 234 -30.51 -2.24 21.35
C TRP A 234 -30.27 -3.71 21.78
N LYS A 235 -29.04 -4.10 22.03
CA LYS A 235 -28.73 -5.45 22.56
C LYS A 235 -29.41 -5.76 23.88
N ARG A 236 -29.65 -4.74 24.71
CA ARG A 236 -30.31 -4.91 26.02
C ARG A 236 -31.82 -5.13 25.88
N PHE A 237 -32.45 -4.58 24.84
CA PHE A 237 -33.88 -4.68 24.57
C PHE A 237 -34.22 -5.75 23.50
N ALA A 238 -33.26 -6.29 22.79
CA ALA A 238 -33.47 -7.31 21.77
C ALA A 238 -33.81 -8.68 22.35
N THR A 239 -34.68 -9.45 21.66
CA THR A 239 -34.97 -10.84 21.99
C THR A 239 -33.76 -11.74 21.78
N LYS A 240 -33.78 -13.00 22.28
CA LYS A 240 -32.68 -13.97 22.08
C LYS A 240 -32.42 -14.21 20.58
N GLU A 241 -33.49 -14.32 19.79
CA GLU A 241 -33.42 -14.52 18.34
C GLU A 241 -32.86 -13.28 17.62
N GLN A 242 -33.27 -12.10 18.02
CA GLN A 242 -32.75 -10.84 17.51
C GLN A 242 -31.29 -10.62 17.89
N ARG A 243 -30.88 -11.01 19.11
CA ARG A 243 -29.46 -10.98 19.51
C ARG A 243 -28.57 -11.93 18.70
N ALA A 244 -29.09 -13.11 18.36
CA ALA A 244 -28.37 -14.06 17.51
C ALA A 244 -28.21 -13.58 16.06
N GLN A 245 -29.12 -12.72 15.58
CA GLN A 245 -29.05 -12.09 14.26
C GLN A 245 -28.25 -10.75 14.26
N MET A 246 -28.00 -10.15 15.44
CA MET A 246 -27.14 -9.01 15.56
C MET A 246 -25.71 -9.47 15.28
N GLU A 247 -25.12 -8.93 14.21
CA GLU A 247 -23.72 -9.20 13.88
C GLU A 247 -22.86 -9.05 15.14
N THR A 248 -22.22 -10.14 15.53
CA THR A 248 -21.16 -10.09 16.55
C THR A 248 -20.08 -9.20 15.93
N PHE A 249 -19.84 -8.02 16.51
CA PHE A 249 -18.75 -7.15 16.07
C PHE A 249 -17.44 -7.93 16.33
N VAL A 250 -16.91 -8.55 15.29
CA VAL A 250 -15.59 -9.13 15.32
C VAL A 250 -14.61 -7.97 15.10
N PRO A 251 -13.73 -7.68 16.05
CA PRO A 251 -12.66 -6.72 15.82
C PRO A 251 -11.90 -7.08 14.54
N THR A 252 -11.49 -6.09 13.78
CA THR A 252 -10.69 -6.30 12.57
C THR A 252 -9.39 -7.00 12.96
N GLU A 253 -9.17 -8.21 12.44
CA GLU A 253 -7.93 -8.96 12.72
C GLU A 253 -6.80 -8.44 11.85
N TYR A 254 -5.61 -8.32 12.44
CA TYR A 254 -4.38 -8.16 11.69
C TYR A 254 -4.08 -9.44 10.91
N ASN A 255 -3.47 -9.31 9.76
CA ASN A 255 -3.06 -10.45 8.94
C ASN A 255 -1.56 -10.46 8.66
N ASN A 256 -0.86 -9.40 9.01
CA ASN A 256 0.59 -9.34 8.90
C ASN A 256 1.20 -8.32 9.87
N LEU A 257 2.52 -8.46 10.08
CA LEU A 257 3.36 -7.52 10.81
C LEU A 257 4.80 -7.57 10.27
N ALA A 258 5.47 -6.41 10.24
CA ALA A 258 6.87 -6.26 9.86
C ALA A 258 7.50 -5.16 10.73
N LEU A 259 8.81 -5.21 10.96
CA LEU A 259 9.55 -4.13 11.63
C LEU A 259 10.22 -3.22 10.60
N ASP A 260 10.22 -1.91 10.87
CA ASP A 260 11.12 -1.00 10.18
C ASP A 260 12.48 -0.88 10.90
N LYS A 261 13.39 -0.11 10.32
CA LYS A 261 14.73 0.13 10.86
C LYS A 261 14.76 0.77 12.26
N ASP A 262 13.68 1.49 12.62
CA ASP A 262 13.50 2.17 13.90
C ASP A 262 12.66 1.33 14.89
N GLU A 263 12.42 0.06 14.55
CA GLU A 263 11.69 -0.94 15.33
C GLU A 263 10.20 -0.60 15.56
N PHE A 264 9.61 0.24 14.70
CA PHE A 264 8.17 0.39 14.65
C PHE A 264 7.55 -0.78 13.89
N ILE A 265 6.37 -1.21 14.36
CA ILE A 265 5.65 -2.35 13.76
C ILE A 265 4.72 -1.82 12.67
N TYR A 266 4.99 -2.13 11.41
CA TYR A 266 4.01 -2.04 10.35
C TYR A 266 3.10 -3.26 10.39
N CYS A 267 1.80 -3.04 10.20
CA CYS A 267 0.84 -4.14 10.16
C CYS A 267 -0.28 -3.85 9.16
N THR A 268 -0.84 -4.94 8.62
CA THR A 268 -1.95 -4.87 7.68
C THR A 268 -3.19 -5.55 8.20
N THR A 269 -4.35 -5.14 7.68
CA THR A 269 -5.63 -5.77 7.89
C THR A 269 -6.35 -5.91 6.54
N SER A 270 -6.96 -7.07 6.29
CA SER A 270 -7.69 -7.32 5.04
C SER A 270 -9.21 -7.50 5.26
N VAL A 271 -9.65 -7.57 6.52
CA VAL A 271 -11.05 -7.76 6.89
C VAL A 271 -11.63 -6.44 7.37
N PHE A 272 -12.39 -5.78 6.50
CA PHE A 272 -13.12 -4.53 6.78
C PHE A 272 -14.32 -4.41 5.83
N LYS A 273 -15.27 -3.53 6.17
CA LYS A 273 -16.37 -3.17 5.26
C LYS A 273 -15.88 -2.06 4.33
N GLU A 274 -16.13 -2.16 3.03
CA GLU A 274 -15.69 -1.16 2.03
C GLU A 274 -16.14 0.27 2.39
N ARG A 275 -17.35 0.41 2.96
CA ARG A 275 -17.85 1.69 3.46
C ARG A 275 -16.98 2.30 4.57
N GLU A 276 -16.24 1.49 5.32
CA GLU A 276 -15.36 1.96 6.40
C GLU A 276 -14.08 2.59 5.84
N LEU A 277 -13.61 2.15 4.67
CA LEU A 277 -12.53 2.82 3.94
C LEU A 277 -12.95 4.21 3.47
N GLN A 278 -14.17 4.34 2.92
CA GLN A 278 -14.69 5.61 2.43
C GLN A 278 -14.89 6.65 3.54
N ASN A 279 -15.12 6.21 4.78
CA ASN A 279 -15.33 7.06 5.94
C ASN A 279 -14.09 7.21 6.83
N ASP A 280 -12.92 6.81 6.37
CA ASP A 280 -11.65 6.79 7.12
C ASP A 280 -11.73 6.05 8.47
N LYS A 281 -12.66 5.09 8.58
CA LYS A 281 -12.83 4.26 9.78
C LYS A 281 -11.97 3.02 9.74
N ALA A 282 -11.78 2.42 8.56
CA ALA A 282 -10.86 1.32 8.36
C ALA A 282 -9.49 1.87 7.96
N LYS A 283 -8.47 1.35 8.61
CA LYS A 283 -7.06 1.68 8.36
C LYS A 283 -6.35 0.38 8.00
N PRO A 284 -6.32 0.04 6.70
CA PRO A 284 -5.78 -1.25 6.26
C PRO A 284 -4.28 -1.39 6.48
N ILE A 285 -3.56 -0.27 6.61
CA ILE A 285 -2.14 -0.22 6.95
C ILE A 285 -2.00 0.62 8.21
N ARG A 286 -1.20 0.15 9.18
CA ARG A 286 -0.85 0.90 10.39
C ARG A 286 0.64 0.79 10.66
N LYS A 287 1.16 1.80 11.34
CA LYS A 287 2.51 1.82 11.92
C LYS A 287 2.36 2.02 13.42
N LEU A 288 2.67 0.99 14.19
CA LEU A 288 2.50 1.01 15.64
C LEU A 288 3.81 1.35 16.33
N ASN A 289 3.74 2.20 17.33
CA ASN A 289 4.85 2.41 18.26
C ASN A 289 4.89 1.29 19.32
N ALA A 290 5.87 1.33 20.21
CA ALA A 290 6.05 0.34 21.28
C ALA A 290 4.85 0.22 22.25
N MET A 291 3.95 1.21 22.26
CA MET A 291 2.71 1.19 23.06
C MET A 291 1.51 0.66 22.26
N GLY A 292 1.69 0.27 21.00
CA GLY A 292 0.62 -0.18 20.11
C GLY A 292 -0.26 0.93 19.52
N THR A 293 0.18 2.20 19.63
CA THR A 293 -0.54 3.34 19.04
C THR A 293 -0.18 3.50 17.58
N ASP A 294 -1.18 3.66 16.72
CA ASP A 294 -0.99 3.91 15.29
C ASP A 294 -0.44 5.33 15.05
N ILE A 295 0.77 5.40 14.53
CA ILE A 295 1.51 6.63 14.22
C ILE A 295 1.75 6.82 12.71
N LEU A 296 1.11 6.01 11.86
CA LEU A 296 1.27 6.14 10.41
C LEU A 296 0.76 7.52 9.96
N VAL A 297 1.63 8.25 9.27
CA VAL A 297 1.27 9.55 8.67
C VAL A 297 0.43 9.33 7.43
N ARG A 298 -0.69 10.06 7.30
CA ARG A 298 -1.65 9.97 6.21
C ARG A 298 -2.00 11.37 5.69
N ASN A 299 -0.95 12.11 5.31
CA ASN A 299 -1.07 13.50 4.81
C ASN A 299 -1.11 13.56 3.27
N GLY A 300 -1.20 12.42 2.60
CA GLY A 300 -1.40 12.36 1.15
C GLY A 300 -2.81 12.83 0.77
N GLU A 301 -3.00 13.22 -0.48
CA GLU A 301 -4.33 13.57 -1.03
C GLU A 301 -5.31 12.40 -0.88
N TYR A 302 -4.82 11.18 -1.08
CA TYR A 302 -5.59 9.96 -0.86
C TYR A 302 -4.94 9.12 0.26
N PRO A 303 -5.77 8.53 1.12
CA PRO A 303 -5.24 7.66 2.17
C PRO A 303 -4.60 6.40 1.57
N PRO A 304 -3.63 5.77 2.26
CA PRO A 304 -2.95 4.56 1.78
C PRO A 304 -3.86 3.32 1.93
N ILE A 305 -4.84 3.21 1.04
CA ILE A 305 -5.85 2.14 1.01
C ILE A 305 -5.76 1.24 -0.23
N GLY A 306 -4.74 1.42 -1.06
CA GLY A 306 -4.57 0.71 -2.32
C GLY A 306 -5.37 1.35 -3.45
N ASP A 307 -5.96 0.53 -4.28
CA ASP A 307 -6.68 1.00 -5.46
C ASP A 307 -7.94 1.79 -5.09
N LEU A 308 -8.08 2.99 -5.64
CA LEU A 308 -9.25 3.85 -5.44
C LEU A 308 -10.42 3.44 -6.37
N MET A 309 -10.14 2.75 -7.46
CA MET A 309 -11.10 2.30 -8.45
C MET A 309 -11.55 0.88 -8.13
N TRP A 310 -12.71 0.73 -7.48
CA TRP A 310 -13.24 -0.58 -7.04
C TRP A 310 -14.20 -1.23 -8.04
N GLY A 311 -14.38 -0.62 -9.20
CA GLY A 311 -15.21 -1.17 -10.26
C GLY A 311 -14.73 -2.53 -10.77
N ASN A 312 -15.59 -3.24 -11.47
CA ASN A 312 -15.27 -4.51 -12.08
C ASN A 312 -14.43 -4.28 -13.35
N ALA A 313 -13.11 -4.21 -13.19
CA ALA A 313 -12.17 -4.22 -14.31
C ALA A 313 -11.55 -5.63 -14.39
N ALA A 314 -11.58 -6.23 -15.56
CA ALA A 314 -11.02 -7.57 -15.82
C ALA A 314 -11.54 -8.69 -14.87
N GLY A 315 -12.79 -8.60 -14.40
CA GLY A 315 -13.38 -9.61 -13.50
C GLY A 315 -13.05 -9.43 -12.02
N VAL A 316 -12.33 -8.38 -11.64
CA VAL A 316 -11.93 -8.11 -10.25
C VAL A 316 -12.71 -6.89 -9.72
N SER A 317 -13.33 -7.02 -8.58
CA SER A 317 -14.09 -5.96 -7.93
C SER A 317 -13.80 -5.88 -6.42
N GLY A 318 -14.13 -4.75 -5.82
CA GLY A 318 -13.95 -4.49 -4.39
C GLY A 318 -12.63 -3.79 -4.05
N ALA A 319 -12.46 -3.45 -2.79
CA ALA A 319 -11.28 -2.77 -2.28
C ALA A 319 -10.03 -3.67 -2.28
N SER A 320 -8.86 -3.06 -2.28
CA SER A 320 -7.58 -3.76 -2.10
C SER A 320 -7.54 -4.50 -0.76
N LYS A 321 -6.97 -5.70 -0.76
CA LYS A 321 -6.77 -6.53 0.43
C LYS A 321 -5.28 -6.79 0.61
N PHE A 322 -4.66 -6.00 1.45
CA PHE A 322 -3.24 -6.13 1.73
C PHE A 322 -2.97 -7.41 2.53
N VAL A 323 -1.93 -8.11 2.13
CA VAL A 323 -1.52 -9.37 2.76
C VAL A 323 -0.14 -9.29 3.37
N ASP A 324 0.68 -8.34 2.91
CA ASP A 324 2.00 -8.10 3.48
C ASP A 324 2.45 -6.65 3.30
N VAL A 325 3.44 -6.23 4.09
CA VAL A 325 4.05 -4.92 4.08
C VAL A 325 5.54 -5.03 4.38
N THR A 326 6.36 -4.29 3.62
CA THR A 326 7.79 -4.10 3.92
C THR A 326 8.13 -2.62 3.95
N ALA A 327 9.00 -2.22 4.86
CA ALA A 327 9.44 -0.83 5.04
C ALA A 327 10.93 -0.71 4.66
N MET A 328 11.22 0.19 3.73
CA MET A 328 12.58 0.45 3.25
C MET A 328 13.33 1.39 4.19
N ASP A 329 14.66 1.38 4.13
CA ASP A 329 15.52 2.27 4.93
C ASP A 329 15.32 3.76 4.65
N ASN A 330 14.77 4.11 3.49
CA ASN A 330 14.44 5.49 3.10
C ASN A 330 13.08 5.98 3.62
N ASP A 331 12.42 5.19 4.49
CA ASP A 331 11.08 5.41 5.06
C ASP A 331 9.94 5.38 4.01
N THR A 332 10.18 4.85 2.82
CA THR A 332 9.10 4.39 1.96
C THR A 332 8.64 3.01 2.40
N TYR A 333 7.38 2.69 2.17
CA TYR A 333 6.87 1.36 2.49
C TYR A 333 6.03 0.82 1.34
N PHE A 334 6.08 -0.49 1.19
CA PHE A 334 5.39 -1.20 0.13
C PHE A 334 4.39 -2.19 0.71
N VAL A 335 3.26 -2.30 0.07
CA VAL A 335 2.22 -3.27 0.43
C VAL A 335 1.78 -4.04 -0.81
N ILE A 336 1.45 -5.31 -0.62
CA ILE A 336 0.94 -6.14 -1.71
C ILE A 336 -0.55 -6.43 -1.54
N ASP A 337 -1.32 -6.13 -2.59
CA ASP A 337 -2.75 -6.39 -2.70
C ASP A 337 -3.00 -7.75 -3.39
N ARG A 338 -3.59 -8.68 -2.66
CA ARG A 338 -3.99 -9.98 -3.21
C ARG A 338 -5.14 -9.87 -4.20
N THR A 339 -6.02 -8.88 -4.05
CA THR A 339 -7.22 -8.73 -4.90
C THR A 339 -6.87 -8.52 -6.37
N ARG A 340 -5.82 -7.74 -6.64
CA ARG A 340 -5.39 -7.38 -8.01
C ARG A 340 -3.96 -7.80 -8.34
N GLY A 341 -3.25 -8.44 -7.41
CA GLY A 341 -1.84 -8.77 -7.58
C GLY A 341 -0.98 -7.51 -7.75
N ARG A 342 -1.27 -6.43 -6.99
CA ARG A 342 -0.57 -5.15 -7.14
C ARG A 342 0.27 -4.81 -5.92
N ILE A 343 1.39 -4.19 -6.19
CA ILE A 343 2.27 -3.60 -5.19
C ILE A 343 2.06 -2.09 -5.22
N PHE A 344 1.80 -1.50 -4.06
CA PHE A 344 1.69 -0.06 -3.86
C PHE A 344 2.88 0.42 -3.06
N GLY A 345 3.62 1.39 -3.58
CA GLY A 345 4.69 2.08 -2.88
C GLY A 345 4.23 3.44 -2.37
N TYR A 346 4.41 3.68 -1.08
CA TYR A 346 4.04 4.93 -0.42
C TYR A 346 5.26 5.61 0.19
N ASP A 347 5.24 6.94 0.23
CA ASP A 347 6.23 7.74 0.95
C ASP A 347 5.90 7.85 2.44
N PHE A 348 6.82 8.48 3.20
CA PHE A 348 6.67 8.72 4.64
C PHE A 348 5.50 9.63 5.02
N GLN A 349 4.84 10.29 4.06
CA GLN A 349 3.64 11.10 4.28
C GLN A 349 2.36 10.38 3.89
N GLY A 350 2.46 9.20 3.30
CA GLY A 350 1.34 8.39 2.84
C GLY A 350 0.88 8.71 1.42
N ASN A 351 1.68 9.45 0.62
CA ASN A 351 1.39 9.62 -0.80
C ASN A 351 1.73 8.36 -1.57
N LEU A 352 0.87 7.95 -2.50
CA LEU A 352 1.19 6.91 -3.46
C LEU A 352 2.28 7.40 -4.42
N LEU A 353 3.41 6.72 -4.42
CA LEU A 353 4.50 6.97 -5.36
C LEU A 353 4.21 6.34 -6.72
N TYR A 354 3.89 5.07 -6.69
CA TYR A 354 3.54 4.26 -7.86
C TYR A 354 2.89 2.94 -7.42
N ALA A 355 2.10 2.38 -8.33
CA ALA A 355 1.52 1.05 -8.18
C ALA A 355 1.83 0.24 -9.45
N PHE A 356 2.19 -1.04 -9.28
CA PHE A 356 2.57 -1.95 -10.36
C PHE A 356 2.24 -3.40 -10.02
N GLY A 357 2.43 -4.31 -10.98
CA GLY A 357 2.05 -5.71 -10.86
C GLY A 357 0.60 -5.97 -11.30
N SER A 358 0.26 -7.23 -11.53
CA SER A 358 -1.07 -7.66 -11.94
C SER A 358 -1.32 -9.13 -11.62
N LEU A 359 -2.56 -9.61 -11.83
CA LEU A 359 -2.89 -11.04 -11.72
C LEU A 359 -2.41 -11.80 -12.96
N GLY A 360 -1.83 -12.99 -12.76
CA GLY A 360 -1.41 -13.88 -13.83
C GLY A 360 -0.17 -14.71 -13.50
N ASN A 361 0.35 -15.43 -14.55
CA ASN A 361 1.46 -16.36 -14.41
C ASN A 361 2.74 -15.87 -15.12
N ARG A 362 2.73 -14.65 -15.68
CA ARG A 362 3.92 -14.06 -16.31
C ARG A 362 4.86 -13.52 -15.25
N LEU A 363 6.11 -13.33 -15.59
CA LEU A 363 7.05 -12.64 -14.71
C LEU A 363 6.53 -11.24 -14.36
N GLY A 364 6.49 -10.91 -13.07
CA GLY A 364 5.90 -9.66 -12.58
C GLY A 364 4.39 -9.71 -12.34
N TYR A 365 3.75 -10.86 -12.60
CA TYR A 365 2.33 -11.12 -12.32
C TYR A 365 2.21 -12.14 -11.19
N PHE A 366 1.10 -12.10 -10.46
CA PHE A 366 0.87 -12.92 -9.29
C PHE A 366 -0.44 -13.69 -9.41
N ASN A 367 -0.45 -14.92 -8.92
CA ASN A 367 -1.65 -15.73 -8.83
C ASN A 367 -2.22 -15.73 -7.40
N TYR A 368 -1.34 -15.93 -6.41
CA TYR A 368 -1.70 -15.87 -4.99
C TYR A 368 -0.52 -15.35 -4.16
N PRO A 369 -0.24 -14.04 -4.20
CA PRO A 369 0.88 -13.47 -3.45
C PRO A 369 0.64 -13.60 -1.95
N THR A 370 1.69 -13.99 -1.21
CA THR A 370 1.63 -14.28 0.24
C THR A 370 2.55 -13.38 1.06
N ALA A 371 3.71 -13.02 0.53
CA ALA A 371 4.67 -12.21 1.28
C ALA A 371 5.45 -11.26 0.35
N LEU A 372 5.91 -10.15 0.94
CA LEU A 372 6.66 -9.08 0.29
C LEU A 372 7.82 -8.66 1.20
N GLU A 373 9.03 -8.70 0.67
CA GLU A 373 10.24 -8.27 1.35
C GLU A 373 11.14 -7.45 0.43
N HIS A 374 12.16 -6.87 0.96
CA HIS A 374 13.16 -6.17 0.17
C HIS A 374 14.58 -6.69 0.44
N MET A 375 15.43 -6.58 -0.55
CA MET A 375 16.87 -6.82 -0.47
C MET A 375 17.59 -5.65 -1.14
N ASP A 376 18.26 -4.81 -0.38
CA ASP A 376 18.75 -3.52 -0.85
C ASP A 376 17.57 -2.68 -1.43
N ASN A 377 17.71 -2.23 -2.67
CA ASN A 377 16.66 -1.51 -3.38
C ASN A 377 15.70 -2.41 -4.20
N ASN A 378 15.88 -3.74 -4.16
CA ASN A 378 15.03 -4.67 -4.88
C ASN A 378 13.84 -5.10 -4.01
N LEU A 379 12.70 -5.33 -4.63
CA LEU A 379 11.54 -5.92 -3.98
C LEU A 379 11.44 -7.39 -4.36
N LEU A 380 11.09 -8.22 -3.40
CA LEU A 380 10.89 -9.65 -3.57
C LEU A 380 9.46 -10.00 -3.19
N VAL A 381 8.77 -10.74 -4.05
CA VAL A 381 7.39 -11.18 -3.80
C VAL A 381 7.33 -12.69 -3.84
N LEU A 382 6.87 -13.29 -2.76
CA LEU A 382 6.56 -14.70 -2.68
C LEU A 382 5.12 -14.92 -3.16
N ASP A 383 4.96 -15.77 -4.14
CA ASP A 383 3.65 -16.16 -4.68
C ASP A 383 3.45 -17.67 -4.54
N SER A 384 2.54 -18.06 -3.64
CA SER A 384 2.24 -19.48 -3.42
C SER A 384 1.42 -20.08 -4.56
N GLY A 385 0.74 -19.27 -5.37
CA GLY A 385 0.00 -19.73 -6.54
C GLY A 385 0.89 -20.00 -7.76
N ASN A 386 1.92 -19.18 -7.97
CA ASN A 386 2.95 -19.38 -9.01
C ASN A 386 4.16 -20.15 -8.47
N VAL A 387 4.18 -20.49 -7.19
CA VAL A 387 5.22 -21.30 -6.51
C VAL A 387 6.62 -20.71 -6.71
N SER A 388 6.75 -19.40 -6.59
CA SER A 388 7.97 -18.68 -6.93
C SER A 388 8.16 -17.39 -6.11
N ILE A 389 9.41 -16.93 -6.06
CA ILE A 389 9.76 -15.59 -5.60
C ILE A 389 10.12 -14.76 -6.83
N THR A 390 9.35 -13.71 -7.10
CA THR A 390 9.66 -12.74 -8.17
C THR A 390 10.51 -11.63 -7.60
N VAL A 391 11.62 -11.30 -8.26
CA VAL A 391 12.52 -10.21 -7.91
C VAL A 391 12.29 -9.04 -8.84
N PHE A 392 12.02 -7.88 -8.25
CA PHE A 392 11.88 -6.61 -8.96
C PHE A 392 13.08 -5.71 -8.65
N SER A 393 13.70 -5.17 -9.68
CA SER A 393 14.77 -4.20 -9.51
C SER A 393 14.27 -2.78 -9.73
N LEU A 394 14.76 -1.86 -8.91
CA LEU A 394 14.49 -0.45 -9.01
C LEU A 394 15.05 0.10 -10.34
N THR A 395 14.23 0.81 -11.10
CA THR A 395 14.63 1.47 -12.35
C THR A 395 15.29 2.83 -12.07
N GLN A 396 15.87 3.46 -13.09
CA GLN A 396 16.37 4.82 -12.97
C GLN A 396 15.25 5.81 -12.62
N TYR A 397 14.05 5.63 -13.18
CA TYR A 397 12.89 6.48 -12.86
C TYR A 397 12.48 6.34 -11.39
N GLY A 398 12.38 5.12 -10.88
CA GLY A 398 12.11 4.87 -9.46
C GLY A 398 13.21 5.43 -8.54
N GLN A 399 14.48 5.33 -8.96
CA GLN A 399 15.61 5.89 -8.22
C GLN A 399 15.52 7.41 -8.11
N LEU A 400 15.18 8.13 -9.18
CA LEU A 400 15.00 9.59 -9.16
C LEU A 400 13.92 10.02 -8.15
N ILE A 401 12.82 9.29 -8.07
CA ILE A 401 11.74 9.56 -7.10
C ILE A 401 12.28 9.38 -5.68
N ASN A 402 12.99 8.26 -5.41
CA ASN A 402 13.57 7.98 -4.10
C ASN A 402 14.61 9.05 -3.71
N ASP A 403 15.49 9.46 -4.63
CA ASP A 403 16.51 10.48 -4.39
C ASP A 403 15.87 11.83 -4.09
N ALA A 404 14.82 12.21 -4.82
CA ALA A 404 14.08 13.44 -4.55
C ALA A 404 13.50 13.48 -3.13
N LEU A 405 12.88 12.36 -2.68
CA LEU A 405 12.33 12.24 -1.34
C LEU A 405 13.43 12.26 -0.26
N MET A 406 14.53 11.56 -0.48
CA MET A 406 15.64 11.50 0.46
C MET A 406 16.30 12.86 0.64
N GLU A 407 16.57 13.59 -0.47
CA GLU A 407 17.18 14.91 -0.41
C GLU A 407 16.24 15.92 0.26
N TYR A 408 14.94 15.82 0.05
CA TYR A 408 13.96 16.62 0.79
C TYR A 408 14.04 16.37 2.30
N LYS A 409 14.10 15.11 2.74
CA LYS A 409 14.27 14.74 4.16
C LYS A 409 15.57 15.26 4.77
N ARG A 410 16.66 15.23 4.02
CA ARG A 410 17.96 15.75 4.44
C ARG A 410 18.00 17.28 4.51
N GLY A 411 16.97 17.96 3.99
CA GLY A 411 16.93 19.42 3.91
C GLY A 411 17.63 20.02 2.69
N ASN A 412 18.08 19.18 1.75
CA ASN A 412 18.73 19.58 0.50
C ASN A 412 17.69 19.92 -0.56
N TYR A 413 16.92 20.98 -0.32
CA TYR A 413 15.71 21.30 -1.10
C TYR A 413 16.01 21.65 -2.57
N ASP A 414 17.16 22.27 -2.89
CA ASP A 414 17.54 22.55 -4.27
C ASP A 414 17.79 21.25 -5.06
N THR A 415 18.50 20.30 -4.47
CA THR A 415 18.79 18.99 -5.07
C THR A 415 17.51 18.17 -5.21
N SER A 416 16.64 18.19 -4.19
CA SER A 416 15.33 17.53 -4.26
C SER A 416 14.48 18.08 -5.41
N ALA A 417 14.42 19.41 -5.57
CA ALA A 417 13.69 20.03 -6.68
C ALA A 417 14.26 19.62 -8.04
N ALA A 418 15.59 19.55 -8.19
CA ALA A 418 16.24 19.12 -9.42
C ALA A 418 15.89 17.67 -9.80
N TYR A 419 15.88 16.74 -8.83
CA TYR A 419 15.44 15.37 -9.07
C TYR A 419 13.96 15.30 -9.48
N TRP A 420 13.09 16.09 -8.85
CA TRP A 420 11.68 16.17 -9.27
C TRP A 420 11.52 16.73 -10.68
N GLU A 421 12.31 17.73 -11.07
CA GLU A 421 12.33 18.26 -12.44
C GLU A 421 12.76 17.18 -13.44
N GLU A 422 13.74 16.34 -13.09
CA GLU A 422 14.16 15.21 -13.92
C GLU A 422 13.06 14.14 -14.04
N VAL A 423 12.34 13.83 -12.96
CA VAL A 423 11.15 12.96 -12.99
C VAL A 423 10.13 13.53 -13.99
N LEU A 424 9.89 14.84 -13.99
CA LEU A 424 8.93 15.48 -14.91
C LEU A 424 9.38 15.44 -16.38
N THR A 425 10.67 15.31 -16.67
CA THR A 425 11.14 15.09 -18.06
C THR A 425 10.71 13.73 -18.61
N GLN A 426 10.55 12.74 -17.74
CA GLN A 426 10.13 11.38 -18.10
C GLN A 426 8.60 11.20 -17.98
N ASN A 427 7.99 11.88 -17.02
CA ASN A 427 6.54 11.82 -16.77
C ASN A 427 5.98 13.20 -16.41
N GLY A 428 5.59 13.96 -17.41
CA GLY A 428 4.99 15.29 -17.24
C GLY A 428 3.64 15.30 -16.52
N ASN A 429 3.02 14.15 -16.32
CA ASN A 429 1.73 14.01 -15.62
C ASN A 429 1.88 13.54 -14.16
N TYR A 430 3.10 13.49 -13.63
CA TYR A 430 3.34 13.05 -12.27
C TYR A 430 3.07 14.17 -11.25
N ASP A 431 1.85 14.23 -10.74
CA ASP A 431 1.36 15.34 -9.89
C ASP A 431 2.21 15.55 -8.65
N LEU A 432 2.67 14.46 -8.03
CA LEU A 432 3.50 14.53 -6.83
C LEU A 432 4.84 15.24 -7.05
N ALA A 433 5.42 15.18 -8.27
CA ALA A 433 6.65 15.91 -8.57
C ALA A 433 6.44 17.41 -8.55
N TYR A 434 5.34 17.91 -9.10
CA TYR A 434 5.00 19.35 -9.03
C TYR A 434 4.82 19.80 -7.57
N ILE A 435 4.13 18.98 -6.74
CA ILE A 435 3.94 19.25 -5.31
C ILE A 435 5.29 19.19 -4.60
N GLY A 436 6.16 18.25 -4.93
CA GLY A 436 7.51 18.11 -4.39
C GLY A 436 8.40 19.31 -4.67
N ILE A 437 8.41 19.81 -5.92
CA ILE A 437 9.09 21.06 -6.29
C ILE A 437 8.51 22.24 -5.50
N GLY A 438 7.19 22.36 -5.45
CA GLY A 438 6.51 23.40 -4.68
C GLY A 438 6.90 23.40 -3.20
N ARG A 439 6.96 22.23 -2.57
CA ARG A 439 7.39 22.04 -1.16
C ARG A 439 8.86 22.41 -0.97
N SER A 440 9.73 22.04 -1.91
CA SER A 440 11.14 22.41 -1.86
C SER A 440 11.31 23.92 -1.96
N LEU A 441 10.65 24.59 -2.91
CA LEU A 441 10.62 26.05 -3.05
C LEU A 441 10.05 26.76 -1.82
N LEU A 442 9.01 26.20 -1.21
CA LEU A 442 8.43 26.72 0.04
C LEU A 442 9.45 26.71 1.18
N ARG A 443 10.23 25.66 1.32
CA ARG A 443 11.30 25.54 2.32
C ARG A 443 12.48 26.46 2.07
N GLN A 444 12.78 26.74 0.79
CA GLN A 444 13.79 27.72 0.39
C GLN A 444 13.35 29.17 0.62
N GLY A 445 12.08 29.42 0.97
CA GLY A 445 11.52 30.77 1.11
C GLY A 445 11.05 31.39 -0.22
N ASN A 446 11.06 30.63 -1.32
CA ASN A 446 10.58 31.12 -2.62
C ASN A 446 9.06 30.95 -2.74
N TYR A 447 8.33 31.62 -1.87
CA TYR A 447 6.90 31.43 -1.68
C TYR A 447 6.08 31.68 -2.95
N LYS A 448 6.46 32.68 -3.75
CA LYS A 448 5.74 33.04 -4.97
C LYS A 448 5.79 31.92 -6.00
N LYS A 449 6.98 31.36 -6.27
CA LYS A 449 7.12 30.22 -7.18
C LYS A 449 6.45 28.96 -6.63
N ALA A 450 6.57 28.71 -5.30
CA ALA A 450 5.88 27.59 -4.66
C ALA A 450 4.37 27.63 -4.91
N MET A 451 3.74 28.81 -4.77
CA MET A 451 2.32 29.01 -5.05
C MET A 451 1.95 28.66 -6.51
N GLU A 452 2.83 28.98 -7.48
CA GLU A 452 2.60 28.66 -8.90
C GLU A 452 2.52 27.14 -9.11
N TYR A 453 3.43 26.37 -8.51
CA TYR A 453 3.45 24.90 -8.58
C TYR A 453 2.23 24.28 -7.89
N PHE A 454 1.88 24.70 -6.68
CA PHE A 454 0.71 24.19 -5.98
C PHE A 454 -0.60 24.49 -6.73
N LYS A 455 -0.70 25.66 -7.33
CA LYS A 455 -1.86 26.03 -8.16
C LYS A 455 -2.01 25.16 -9.39
N LEU A 456 -0.91 24.72 -10.03
CA LEU A 456 -0.94 23.83 -11.19
C LEU A 456 -1.61 22.48 -10.88
N LYS A 457 -1.51 22.02 -9.62
CA LYS A 457 -2.00 20.72 -9.19
C LYS A 457 -3.10 20.79 -8.14
N TYR A 458 -3.76 21.94 -8.01
CA TYR A 458 -4.90 22.16 -7.12
C TYR A 458 -4.62 21.87 -5.62
N ASP A 459 -3.34 21.86 -5.21
CA ASP A 459 -2.94 21.69 -3.80
C ASP A 459 -3.24 22.96 -3.00
N GLU A 460 -4.50 23.09 -2.57
CA GLU A 460 -5.00 24.29 -1.87
C GLU A 460 -4.36 24.46 -0.49
N GLU A 461 -4.02 23.38 0.18
CA GLU A 461 -3.42 23.42 1.53
C GLU A 461 -2.03 24.05 1.47
N ASN A 462 -1.14 23.50 0.64
CA ASN A 462 0.21 24.01 0.51
C ASN A 462 0.24 25.38 -0.19
N TYR A 463 -0.69 25.66 -1.12
CA TYR A 463 -0.89 27.00 -1.69
C TYR A 463 -1.22 28.02 -0.59
N SER A 464 -2.16 27.71 0.30
CA SER A 464 -2.57 28.59 1.38
C SER A 464 -1.43 28.85 2.36
N LYS A 465 -0.62 27.82 2.69
CA LYS A 465 0.59 27.98 3.50
C LYS A 465 1.60 28.93 2.82
N ALA A 466 1.88 28.70 1.54
CA ALA A 466 2.79 29.52 0.75
C ALA A 466 2.30 30.97 0.66
N PHE A 467 1.00 31.17 0.43
CA PHE A 467 0.37 32.49 0.39
C PHE A 467 0.46 33.22 1.72
N GLN A 468 0.22 32.53 2.83
CA GLN A 468 0.36 33.13 4.17
C GLN A 468 1.79 33.63 4.43
N LEU A 469 2.80 32.81 4.08
CA LEU A 469 4.20 33.16 4.26
C LEU A 469 4.62 34.29 3.29
N TYR A 470 4.18 34.24 2.04
CA TYR A 470 4.40 35.30 1.03
C TYR A 470 3.82 36.63 1.53
N ARG A 471 2.58 36.62 2.01
CA ARG A 471 1.93 37.83 2.54
C ARG A 471 2.68 38.39 3.75
N LYS A 472 3.14 37.49 4.65
CA LYS A 472 3.95 37.91 5.82
C LYS A 472 5.24 38.60 5.35
N GLN A 473 6.00 37.96 4.46
CA GLN A 473 7.23 38.52 3.89
C GLN A 473 6.98 39.85 3.20
N TRP A 474 5.94 39.96 2.39
CA TRP A 474 5.59 41.18 1.68
C TRP A 474 5.27 42.32 2.66
N ILE A 475 4.54 42.05 3.73
CA ILE A 475 4.24 43.03 4.77
C ILE A 475 5.53 43.47 5.47
N GLU A 476 6.39 42.54 5.86
CA GLU A 476 7.68 42.84 6.53
C GLU A 476 8.58 43.72 5.64
N GLU A 477 8.66 43.46 4.33
CA GLU A 477 9.42 44.28 3.40
C GLU A 477 8.83 45.68 3.19
N LYS A 478 7.52 45.82 3.29
CA LYS A 478 6.81 47.09 3.01
C LYS A 478 6.34 47.82 4.26
N ILE A 479 6.55 47.29 5.45
CA ILE A 479 6.01 47.86 6.69
C ILE A 479 6.44 49.32 6.88
N GLY A 480 7.68 49.66 6.58
CA GLY A 480 8.18 51.05 6.65
C GLY A 480 7.41 51.99 5.75
N TRP A 481 7.11 51.59 4.52
CA TRP A 481 6.32 52.36 3.59
C TRP A 481 4.85 52.46 4.02
N ILE A 482 4.27 51.37 4.49
CA ILE A 482 2.87 51.32 4.96
C ILE A 482 2.70 52.29 6.16
N VAL A 483 3.60 52.22 7.13
CA VAL A 483 3.61 53.08 8.31
C VAL A 483 3.85 54.52 7.88
N GLY A 484 4.81 54.77 6.97
CA GLY A 484 5.09 56.13 6.42
C GLY A 484 3.88 56.77 5.79
N ILE A 485 3.18 56.03 4.88
CA ILE A 485 1.95 56.50 4.23
C ILE A 485 0.85 56.77 5.28
N PHE A 486 0.67 55.86 6.24
CA PHE A 486 -0.32 56.02 7.31
C PHE A 486 -0.08 57.30 8.15
N PHE A 487 1.16 57.53 8.57
CA PHE A 487 1.53 58.76 9.26
C PHE A 487 1.36 59.99 8.38
N THR A 488 1.71 59.92 7.09
CA THR A 488 1.52 61.07 6.17
C THR A 488 0.03 61.41 6.05
N ILE A 489 -0.85 60.44 5.92
CA ILE A 489 -2.31 60.68 5.81
C ILE A 489 -2.87 61.30 7.06
N ILE A 490 -2.36 60.97 8.24
CA ILE A 490 -2.86 61.51 9.50
C ILE A 490 -2.23 62.86 9.82
N ILE A 491 -0.91 62.99 9.69
CA ILE A 491 -0.17 64.17 10.12
C ILE A 491 -0.32 65.34 9.13
N LEU A 492 -0.34 65.07 7.82
CA LEU A 492 -0.39 66.13 6.78
C LEU A 492 -1.66 67.00 6.87
N PRO A 493 -2.87 66.43 7.01
CA PRO A 493 -4.08 67.23 7.22
C PRO A 493 -4.05 68.07 8.51
N SER A 494 -3.50 67.47 9.60
CA SER A 494 -3.35 68.16 10.87
C SER A 494 -2.38 69.33 10.82
N LEU A 495 -1.24 69.15 10.12
CA LEU A 495 -0.25 70.21 9.87
C LEU A 495 -0.85 71.31 8.98
N ILE A 496 -1.57 70.96 7.92
CA ILE A 496 -2.25 71.91 7.05
C ILE A 496 -3.29 72.71 7.84
N GLY A 497 -4.08 72.05 8.70
CA GLY A 497 -5.04 72.68 9.59
C GLY A 497 -4.38 73.63 10.58
N PHE A 498 -3.25 73.22 11.17
CA PHE A 498 -2.48 74.06 12.07
C PHE A 498 -1.88 75.27 11.39
N VAL A 499 -1.26 75.11 10.22
CA VAL A 499 -0.73 76.23 9.41
C VAL A 499 -1.84 77.22 9.01
N LYS A 500 -3.01 76.73 8.61
CA LYS A 500 -4.18 77.53 8.28
C LYS A 500 -4.68 78.33 9.50
N LYS A 501 -4.65 77.72 10.68
CA LYS A 501 -5.04 78.36 11.92
C LYS A 501 -4.08 79.52 12.28
N ILE A 502 -2.76 79.27 12.25
CA ILE A 502 -1.75 80.30 12.50
C ILE A 502 -1.89 81.44 11.45
N LYS A 503 -2.07 81.11 10.18
CA LYS A 503 -2.24 82.15 9.15
C LYS A 503 -3.47 83.03 9.45
N ARG A 504 -4.57 82.48 9.94
CA ARG A 504 -5.77 83.24 10.29
C ARG A 504 -5.54 84.10 11.48
N GLU A 505 -4.86 83.59 12.50
CA GLU A 505 -4.51 84.36 13.72
C GLU A 505 -3.58 85.54 13.39
N VAL A 506 -2.65 85.43 12.47
CA VAL A 506 -1.76 86.51 12.04
C VAL A 506 -2.46 87.50 11.07
N GLU A 507 -3.52 87.14 10.35
CA GLU A 507 -4.32 88.03 9.55
C GLU A 507 -5.39 88.80 10.33
N GLU A 508 -5.71 88.39 11.58
CA GLU A 508 -6.66 89.02 12.51
C GLU A 508 -5.98 89.97 13.51
N GLU A 509 -4.61 90.00 13.65
CA GLU A 509 -3.82 91.00 14.34
C GLU A 509 -3.40 92.14 13.36
#